data_e092692d46eaa56634337be981f9b933
#
_entry.id   e092692d46eaa56634337be981f9b933
#
_cell.length_a   1.000
_cell.length_b   1.000
_cell.length_c   1.000
_cell.angle_alpha   90.00
_cell.angle_beta   90.00
_cell.angle_gamma   90.00
#
_symmetry.space_group_name_H-M   'P 1'
#
loop_
_entity.id
_entity.type
_entity.pdbx_description
1 polymer ?
#
loop_
_entity_poly.entity_id
_entity_poly.type
_entity_poly.pdbx_seq_one_letter_code
_entity_poly.pdbx_strand_id
1 'polypeptide(L)'
;MENEIWKPVTKIVLRNGTVWNFEGYEVSNYGRVRTYKQKYGQVSRSNKHAGLNRPLLKVPTIINGRPDRKGYPQFCLSDTDKKRHNVRAHTLVMQTFIGIPDEYQVICHYDDVKTNNHISNLRYDTQKNNLLDAKRNKLI
;
A
#
# COMPACT_ATOMS: atom_id res chain seq x y z
N MET A 1 12.93 -16.15 -11.98
CA MET A 1 12.32 -14.94 -11.38
C MET A 1 10.82 -14.97 -11.57
N GLU A 2 10.13 -14.74 -10.49
CA GLU A 2 8.69 -14.58 -10.55
C GLU A 2 8.31 -13.30 -11.30
N ASN A 3 7.31 -13.36 -12.18
CA ASN A 3 6.84 -12.20 -12.89
C ASN A 3 6.12 -11.23 -11.93
N GLU A 4 6.31 -9.95 -12.14
CA GLU A 4 5.58 -8.94 -11.40
C GLU A 4 4.13 -8.88 -11.86
N ILE A 5 3.19 -9.05 -10.93
CA ILE A 5 1.76 -9.05 -11.17
C ILE A 5 1.16 -7.81 -10.51
N TRP A 6 0.33 -7.07 -11.24
CA TRP A 6 -0.31 -5.85 -10.76
C TRP A 6 -1.80 -6.08 -10.57
N LYS A 7 -2.34 -5.61 -9.42
CA LYS A 7 -3.78 -5.64 -9.14
C LYS A 7 -4.26 -4.28 -8.69
N PRO A 8 -5.51 -3.91 -9.03
CA PRO A 8 -6.05 -2.61 -8.62
C PRO A 8 -6.26 -2.55 -7.11
N VAL A 9 -5.90 -1.41 -6.53
CA VAL A 9 -6.21 -1.09 -5.13
C VAL A 9 -7.61 -0.50 -5.10
N THR A 10 -8.57 -1.20 -4.50
CA THR A 10 -9.96 -0.76 -4.46
C THR A 10 -10.35 -0.18 -3.10
N LYS A 11 -10.00 -0.87 -2.02
CA LYS A 11 -10.29 -0.40 -0.68
C LYS A 11 -9.24 -0.90 0.31
N ILE A 12 -9.03 -0.13 1.35
CA ILE A 12 -8.20 -0.51 2.49
C ILE A 12 -9.05 -0.36 3.74
N VAL A 13 -9.10 -1.41 4.56
CA VAL A 13 -9.87 -1.45 5.80
C VAL A 13 -8.92 -1.32 6.97
N LEU A 14 -9.16 -0.32 7.82
CA LEU A 14 -8.37 -0.06 9.01
C LEU A 14 -8.87 -0.90 10.19
N ARG A 15 -8.05 -1.04 11.22
CA ARG A 15 -8.40 -1.80 12.43
C ARG A 15 -9.69 -1.33 13.09
N ASN A 16 -9.95 -0.03 13.07
CA ASN A 16 -11.15 0.54 13.68
C ASN A 16 -12.40 0.38 12.81
N GLY A 17 -12.31 -0.31 11.67
CA GLY A 17 -13.40 -0.51 10.72
C GLY A 17 -13.54 0.58 9.68
N THR A 18 -12.74 1.63 9.73
CA THR A 18 -12.75 2.68 8.70
C THR A 18 -12.32 2.11 7.37
N VAL A 19 -13.03 2.46 6.30
CA VAL A 19 -12.74 2.01 4.94
C VAL A 19 -12.32 3.20 4.10
N TRP A 20 -11.16 3.09 3.45
CA TRP A 20 -10.71 4.04 2.45
C TRP A 20 -10.88 3.41 1.07
N ASN A 21 -11.60 4.09 0.19
CA ASN A 21 -11.82 3.63 -1.19
C ASN A 21 -10.88 4.35 -2.14
N PHE A 22 -10.27 3.60 -3.04
CA PHE A 22 -9.27 4.12 -3.99
C PHE A 22 -9.66 3.78 -5.43
N GLU A 23 -9.21 4.62 -6.34
CA GLU A 23 -9.34 4.41 -7.78
C GLU A 23 -8.08 4.93 -8.48
N GLY A 24 -7.65 4.24 -9.53
CA GLY A 24 -6.51 4.68 -10.34
C GLY A 24 -5.15 4.27 -9.80
N TYR A 25 -5.10 3.35 -8.84
CA TYR A 25 -3.85 2.81 -8.30
C TYR A 25 -3.79 1.31 -8.46
N GLU A 26 -2.58 0.79 -8.67
CA GLU A 26 -2.31 -0.65 -8.65
C GLU A 26 -1.11 -0.93 -7.75
N VAL A 27 -1.11 -2.09 -7.11
CA VAL A 27 0.00 -2.59 -6.32
C VAL A 27 0.48 -3.91 -6.91
N SER A 28 1.79 -4.13 -6.90
CA SER A 28 2.37 -5.38 -7.40
C SER A 28 2.62 -6.37 -6.27
N ASN A 29 2.80 -7.64 -6.67
CA ASN A 29 3.22 -8.69 -5.73
C ASN A 29 4.63 -8.47 -5.16
N TYR A 30 5.37 -7.48 -5.63
CA TYR A 30 6.66 -7.05 -5.09
C TYR A 30 6.53 -5.85 -4.14
N GLY A 31 5.34 -5.32 -3.94
CA GLY A 31 5.13 -4.16 -3.07
C GLY A 31 5.40 -2.82 -3.72
N ARG A 32 5.45 -2.77 -5.03
CA ARG A 32 5.53 -1.51 -5.78
C ARG A 32 4.13 -0.98 -6.07
N VAL A 33 4.00 0.33 -6.20
CA VAL A 33 2.72 1.00 -6.48
C VAL A 33 2.86 1.85 -7.72
N ARG A 34 1.83 1.85 -8.55
CA ARG A 34 1.75 2.72 -9.73
C ARG A 34 0.38 3.38 -9.82
N THR A 35 0.33 4.51 -10.48
CA THR A 35 -0.89 5.29 -10.61
C THR A 35 -1.18 5.61 -12.06
N TYR A 36 -2.46 5.60 -12.41
CA TYR A 36 -2.97 6.10 -13.67
C TYR A 36 -3.47 7.54 -13.54
N LYS A 37 -3.40 8.13 -12.34
CA LYS A 37 -3.84 9.51 -12.12
C LYS A 37 -2.83 10.51 -12.65
N GLN A 38 -3.33 11.61 -13.19
CA GLN A 38 -2.50 12.71 -13.65
C GLN A 38 -1.96 13.51 -12.46
N LYS A 39 -0.74 14.04 -12.59
CA LYS A 39 -0.13 14.85 -11.53
C LYS A 39 -0.78 16.22 -11.46
N TYR A 40 -1.06 16.68 -10.24
CA TYR A 40 -1.64 18.01 -10.00
C TYR A 40 -0.64 19.14 -10.13
N GLY A 41 0.65 18.90 -9.94
CA GLY A 41 1.68 19.91 -9.75
C GLY A 41 2.02 20.79 -10.94
N GLN A 42 1.39 20.59 -12.11
CA GLN A 42 1.66 21.35 -13.32
C GLN A 42 0.48 22.21 -13.78
N VAL A 43 -0.54 22.33 -12.94
CA VAL A 43 -1.72 23.13 -13.25
C VAL A 43 -1.48 24.56 -12.75
N SER A 44 -1.62 25.56 -13.65
CA SER A 44 -1.48 26.96 -13.26
C SER A 44 -2.58 27.34 -12.28
N ARG A 45 -2.33 28.38 -11.44
CA ARG A 45 -3.30 28.87 -10.46
C ARG A 45 -4.63 29.30 -11.09
N SER A 46 -4.62 29.68 -12.37
CA SER A 46 -5.82 30.06 -13.11
C SER A 46 -6.72 28.87 -13.46
N ASN A 47 -6.23 27.63 -13.37
CA ASN A 47 -6.97 26.41 -13.69
C ASN A 47 -7.32 25.60 -12.44
N LYS A 48 -7.91 26.22 -11.46
CA LYS A 48 -8.25 25.59 -10.17
C LYS A 48 -9.14 24.34 -10.30
N HIS A 49 -9.91 24.23 -11.39
CA HIS A 49 -10.82 23.12 -11.62
C HIS A 49 -10.27 22.06 -12.58
N ALA A 50 -9.13 22.31 -13.19
CA ALA A 50 -8.59 21.43 -14.22
C ALA A 50 -8.16 20.06 -13.70
N GLY A 51 -7.92 19.92 -12.40
CA GLY A 51 -7.53 18.65 -11.79
C GLY A 51 -8.68 17.80 -11.26
N LEU A 52 -9.92 18.35 -11.21
CA LEU A 52 -11.01 17.70 -10.50
C LEU A 52 -11.65 16.53 -11.25
N ASN A 53 -11.61 16.54 -12.60
CA ASN A 53 -12.22 15.52 -13.45
C ASN A 53 -11.30 15.07 -14.57
N ARG A 54 -10.00 14.98 -14.29
CA ARG A 54 -9.06 14.51 -15.31
C ARG A 54 -9.24 13.02 -15.54
N PRO A 55 -9.30 12.58 -16.81
CA PRO A 55 -9.37 11.16 -17.09
C PRO A 55 -8.09 10.45 -16.64
N LEU A 56 -8.21 9.15 -16.39
CA LEU A 56 -7.05 8.33 -16.05
C LEU A 56 -6.11 8.23 -17.25
N LEU A 57 -4.82 8.12 -16.99
CA LEU A 57 -3.80 7.95 -18.02
C LEU A 57 -3.89 6.53 -18.60
N LYS A 58 -3.48 6.37 -19.86
CA LYS A 58 -3.40 5.04 -20.48
C LYS A 58 -2.18 4.26 -20.02
N VAL A 59 -1.11 4.97 -19.63
CA VAL A 59 0.14 4.38 -19.15
C VAL A 59 0.36 4.80 -17.71
N PRO A 60 0.57 3.84 -16.79
CA PRO A 60 0.76 4.18 -15.38
C PRO A 60 2.15 4.74 -15.10
N THR A 61 2.25 5.49 -14.00
CA THR A 61 3.50 6.02 -13.48
C THR A 61 3.82 5.36 -12.14
N ILE A 62 5.05 4.88 -11.96
CA ILE A 62 5.50 4.31 -10.69
C ILE A 62 5.55 5.41 -9.63
N ILE A 63 5.01 5.12 -8.45
CA ILE A 63 5.06 6.00 -7.30
C ILE A 63 6.24 5.58 -6.42
N ASN A 64 7.04 6.55 -5.98
CA ASN A 64 8.11 6.30 -5.04
C ASN A 64 7.55 6.32 -3.61
N GLY A 65 7.81 5.23 -2.88
CA GLY A 65 7.48 5.15 -1.46
C GLY A 65 8.52 5.86 -0.60
N ARG A 66 8.14 6.15 0.64
CA ARG A 66 9.04 6.73 1.65
C ARG A 66 8.90 5.92 2.93
N PRO A 67 9.97 5.77 3.72
CA PRO A 67 9.85 5.07 4.99
C PRO A 67 9.02 5.89 5.98
N ASP A 68 8.23 5.21 6.79
CA ASP A 68 7.58 5.83 7.94
C ASP A 68 8.57 5.93 9.11
N ARG A 69 8.09 6.37 10.28
CA ARG A 69 8.96 6.53 11.48
C ARG A 69 9.61 5.23 11.93
N LYS A 70 8.97 4.10 11.64
CA LYS A 70 9.45 2.77 12.02
C LYS A 70 10.26 2.09 10.93
N GLY A 71 10.43 2.74 9.77
CA GLY A 71 11.17 2.19 8.64
C GLY A 71 10.35 1.36 7.66
N TYR A 72 9.02 1.32 7.80
CA TYR A 72 8.16 0.64 6.83
C TYR A 72 7.93 1.51 5.61
N PRO A 73 8.15 1.01 4.39
CA PRO A 73 7.81 1.75 3.17
C PRO A 73 6.30 2.05 3.14
N GLN A 74 5.97 3.29 2.81
CA GLN A 74 4.58 3.72 2.67
C GLN A 74 4.41 4.62 1.46
N PHE A 75 3.17 4.72 1.00
CA PHE A 75 2.78 5.53 -0.15
C PHE A 75 1.67 6.49 0.26
N CYS A 76 1.75 7.71 -0.24
CA CYS A 76 0.68 8.69 -0.05
C CYS A 76 -0.30 8.57 -1.22
N LEU A 77 -1.51 8.09 -0.94
CA LEU A 77 -2.55 7.86 -1.94
C LEU A 77 -3.77 8.73 -1.63
N SER A 78 -4.44 9.19 -2.69
CA SER A 78 -5.70 9.95 -2.56
C SER A 78 -6.87 9.00 -2.71
N ASP A 79 -7.81 9.04 -1.77
CA ASP A 79 -9.03 8.25 -1.84
C ASP A 79 -10.04 8.85 -2.83
N THR A 80 -11.20 8.20 -2.99
CA THR A 80 -12.25 8.66 -3.91
C THR A 80 -12.87 9.98 -3.48
N ASP A 81 -12.72 10.39 -2.21
CA ASP A 81 -13.14 11.69 -1.70
C ASP A 81 -12.02 12.75 -1.76
N LYS A 82 -10.92 12.43 -2.44
CA LYS A 82 -9.74 13.30 -2.62
C LYS A 82 -8.98 13.61 -1.33
N LYS A 83 -9.17 12.79 -0.31
CA LYS A 83 -8.37 12.86 0.92
C LYS A 83 -7.12 11.99 0.79
N ARG A 84 -5.99 12.49 1.27
CA ARG A 84 -4.71 11.81 1.18
C ARG A 84 -4.45 10.97 2.41
N HIS A 85 -3.95 9.76 2.19
CA HIS A 85 -3.63 8.81 3.25
C HIS A 85 -2.28 8.17 2.99
N ASN A 86 -1.52 7.97 4.05
CA ASN A 86 -0.29 7.19 3.98
C ASN A 86 -0.63 5.72 4.25
N VAL A 87 -0.33 4.85 3.29
CA VAL A 87 -0.61 3.42 3.40
C VAL A 87 0.67 2.65 3.23
N ARG A 88 0.96 1.74 4.16
CA ARG A 88 2.16 0.92 4.11
C ARG A 88 2.10 -0.08 2.97
N ALA A 89 3.26 -0.34 2.35
CA ALA A 89 3.36 -1.27 1.23
C ALA A 89 2.80 -2.65 1.57
N HIS A 90 3.14 -3.20 2.74
CA HIS A 90 2.66 -4.52 3.14
C HIS A 90 1.14 -4.58 3.30
N THR A 91 0.52 -3.49 3.75
CA THR A 91 -0.94 -3.40 3.86
C THR A 91 -1.58 -3.43 2.47
N LEU A 92 -1.03 -2.68 1.51
CA LEU A 92 -1.52 -2.67 0.13
C LEU A 92 -1.42 -4.06 -0.49
N VAL A 93 -0.27 -4.72 -0.34
CA VAL A 93 -0.06 -6.07 -0.90
C VAL A 93 -1.04 -7.06 -0.30
N MET A 94 -1.12 -7.14 1.01
CA MET A 94 -1.92 -8.17 1.68
C MET A 94 -3.41 -7.96 1.47
N GLN A 95 -3.91 -6.74 1.60
CA GLN A 95 -5.34 -6.51 1.42
C GLN A 95 -5.79 -6.62 -0.04
N THR A 96 -4.90 -6.31 -0.99
CA THR A 96 -5.23 -6.41 -2.42
C THR A 96 -5.15 -7.84 -2.94
N PHE A 97 -4.13 -8.60 -2.54
CA PHE A 97 -3.89 -9.95 -3.07
C PHE A 97 -4.52 -11.06 -2.24
N ILE A 98 -4.60 -10.91 -0.93
CA ILE A 98 -5.06 -11.95 -0.01
C ILE A 98 -6.45 -11.63 0.54
N GLY A 99 -6.66 -10.41 1.02
CA GLY A 99 -7.92 -9.99 1.61
C GLY A 99 -7.75 -9.32 2.97
N ILE A 100 -8.87 -9.02 3.60
CA ILE A 100 -8.90 -8.30 4.88
C ILE A 100 -8.56 -9.26 6.01
N PRO A 101 -7.71 -8.85 6.99
CA PRO A 101 -7.35 -9.71 8.12
C PRO A 101 -8.52 -9.87 9.10
N ASP A 102 -8.45 -10.95 9.90
CA ASP A 102 -9.32 -11.09 11.08
C ASP A 102 -8.95 -10.07 12.15
N GLU A 103 -9.85 -9.88 13.11
CA GLU A 103 -9.79 -8.80 14.11
C GLU A 103 -8.45 -8.68 14.85
N TYR A 104 -7.82 -9.81 15.16
CA TYR A 104 -6.59 -9.82 15.98
C TYR A 104 -5.33 -10.09 15.17
N GLN A 105 -5.43 -10.12 13.85
CA GLN A 105 -4.28 -10.41 13.01
C GLN A 105 -3.52 -9.13 12.65
N VAL A 106 -2.21 -9.27 12.53
CA VAL A 106 -1.29 -8.24 12.03
C VAL A 106 -0.50 -8.83 10.86
N ILE A 107 0.06 -7.95 10.02
CA ILE A 107 0.90 -8.38 8.92
C ILE A 107 2.33 -8.56 9.44
N CYS A 108 2.90 -9.73 9.14
CA CYS A 108 4.25 -10.08 9.55
C CYS A 108 5.13 -10.35 8.33
N HIS A 109 6.40 -9.98 8.45
CA HIS A 109 7.43 -10.32 7.46
C HIS A 109 8.15 -11.58 7.92
N TYR A 110 8.21 -12.61 7.08
CA TYR A 110 8.86 -13.87 7.46
C TYR A 110 10.34 -13.69 7.82
N ASP A 111 11.04 -12.79 7.12
CA ASP A 111 12.45 -12.50 7.34
C ASP A 111 12.69 -11.30 8.27
N ASP A 112 11.63 -10.69 8.80
CA ASP A 112 11.66 -9.46 9.61
C ASP A 112 12.31 -8.26 8.92
N VAL A 113 12.42 -8.29 7.59
CA VAL A 113 12.93 -7.17 6.80
C VAL A 113 11.77 -6.33 6.30
N LYS A 114 11.59 -5.15 6.87
CA LYS A 114 10.47 -4.25 6.61
C LYS A 114 10.35 -3.80 5.16
N THR A 115 11.45 -3.81 4.42
CA THR A 115 11.50 -3.40 3.02
C THR A 115 11.23 -4.54 2.04
N ASN A 116 11.20 -5.78 2.51
CA ASN A 116 10.87 -6.93 1.67
C ASN A 116 9.37 -7.21 1.69
N ASN A 117 8.63 -6.49 0.83
CA ASN A 117 7.19 -6.55 0.76
C ASN A 117 6.66 -7.43 -0.38
N HIS A 118 7.48 -8.40 -0.84
CA HIS A 118 7.01 -9.42 -1.76
C HIS A 118 5.95 -10.27 -1.06
N ILE A 119 4.88 -10.61 -1.78
CA ILE A 119 3.75 -11.35 -1.22
C ILE A 119 4.17 -12.65 -0.53
N SER A 120 5.19 -13.33 -1.05
CA SER A 120 5.70 -14.58 -0.45
C SER A 120 6.36 -14.39 0.91
N ASN A 121 6.76 -13.15 1.25
CA ASN A 121 7.40 -12.80 2.51
C ASN A 121 6.42 -12.27 3.56
N LEU A 122 5.14 -12.16 3.22
CA LEU A 122 4.13 -11.56 4.08
C LEU A 122 3.11 -12.60 4.50
N ARG A 123 2.59 -12.45 5.73
CA ARG A 123 1.49 -13.26 6.23
C ARG A 123 0.68 -12.50 7.25
N TYR A 124 -0.56 -12.89 7.44
CA TYR A 124 -1.35 -12.48 8.60
C TYR A 124 -1.06 -13.43 9.75
N ASP A 125 -0.84 -12.87 10.93
CA ASP A 125 -0.59 -13.66 12.12
C ASP A 125 -0.97 -12.88 13.38
N THR A 126 -1.00 -13.55 14.51
CA THR A 126 -1.25 -12.87 15.78
C THR A 126 -0.01 -12.13 16.26
N GLN A 127 -0.21 -11.11 17.09
CA GLN A 127 0.92 -10.36 17.70
C GLN A 127 1.84 -11.28 18.51
N LYS A 128 1.27 -12.26 19.19
CA LYS A 128 2.05 -13.25 19.96
C LYS A 128 3.01 -14.03 19.07
N ASN A 129 2.52 -14.56 17.94
CA ASN A 129 3.34 -15.33 17.02
C ASN A 129 4.41 -14.45 16.35
N ASN A 130 4.08 -13.21 16.08
CA ASN A 130 5.06 -12.25 15.52
C ASN A 130 6.24 -12.03 16.49
N LEU A 131 5.99 -11.92 17.78
CA LEU A 131 7.05 -11.79 18.79
C LEU A 131 7.91 -13.04 18.88
N LEU A 132 7.31 -14.23 18.78
CA LEU A 132 8.06 -15.50 18.78
C LEU A 132 8.98 -15.60 17.56
N ASP A 133 8.52 -15.16 16.38
CA ASP A 133 9.34 -15.14 15.18
C ASP A 133 10.51 -14.18 15.31
N ALA A 134 10.31 -13.01 15.90
CA ALA A 134 11.38 -12.05 16.15
C ALA A 134 12.45 -12.61 17.07
N LYS A 135 12.06 -13.34 18.11
CA LYS A 135 13.01 -14.04 18.99
C LYS A 135 13.80 -15.11 18.24
N ARG A 136 13.11 -15.92 17.44
CA ARG A 136 13.74 -16.97 16.64
C ARG A 136 14.78 -16.40 15.69
N ASN A 137 14.51 -15.23 15.11
CA ASN A 137 15.41 -14.53 14.22
C ASN A 137 16.45 -13.66 14.95
N LYS A 138 16.48 -13.70 16.28
CA LYS A 138 17.43 -12.96 17.13
C LYS A 138 17.34 -11.44 16.97
N LEU A 139 16.15 -10.92 16.78
CA LEU A 139 15.92 -9.48 16.62
C LEU A 139 15.50 -8.80 17.93
N ILE A 140 15.19 -9.59 18.96
CA ILE A 140 14.87 -9.10 20.30
C ILE A 140 15.44 -10.02 21.36
#